data_f783d2877b05dfacd8a495d28320245d
#
_entry.id   f783d2877b05dfacd8a495d28320245d
#
_cell.length_a   1.000
_cell.length_b   1.000
_cell.length_c   1.000
_cell.angle_alpha   90.00
_cell.angle_beta   90.00
_cell.angle_gamma   90.00
#
_symmetry.space_group_name_H-M   'P 1'
#
loop_
_entity.id
_entity.type
_entity.pdbx_description
1 polymer ?
#
loop_
_entity_poly.entity_id
_entity_poly.type
_entity_poly.pdbx_seq_one_letter_code
_entity_poly.pdbx_strand_id
1 'polypeptide(L)'
;MGVTITVQELKQKLDRGEKVVLIDVREPWEYNIAKIEGAQLIPLGTLAAEYKKLDPGAEIIMHCHMGMRSMDATQFLLQQGFKNVKNLTGGINAWSQQIDPSVPRY
;
A
#
# COMPACT_ATOMS: atom_id res chain seq x y z
N MET A 1 8.82 -2.00 -16.03
CA MET A 1 8.88 -2.58 -15.20
C MET A 1 8.25 -2.33 -14.01
N GLY A 2 8.13 -2.89 -13.20
CA GLY A 2 7.48 -3.15 -12.14
C GLY A 2 7.17 -2.14 -11.08
N VAL A 3 6.24 -1.26 -11.32
CA VAL A 3 5.73 -0.39 -10.27
C VAL A 3 4.40 -0.90 -9.70
N THR A 4 4.02 -2.14 -10.01
CA THR A 4 2.79 -2.73 -9.49
C THR A 4 3.07 -4.12 -8.91
N ILE A 5 2.22 -4.53 -7.98
CA ILE A 5 2.27 -5.86 -7.38
C ILE A 5 0.82 -6.33 -7.20
N THR A 6 0.55 -7.61 -7.43
CA THR A 6 -0.78 -8.16 -7.23
C THR A 6 -1.00 -8.52 -5.76
N VAL A 7 -2.26 -8.70 -5.37
CA VAL A 7 -2.56 -9.13 -3.99
C VAL A 7 -2.01 -10.54 -3.72
N GLN A 8 -1.97 -11.40 -4.73
CA GLN A 8 -1.39 -12.73 -4.59
C GLN A 8 0.12 -12.66 -4.33
N GLU A 9 0.81 -11.80 -5.07
CA GLU A 9 2.25 -11.61 -4.88
C GLU A 9 2.56 -11.02 -3.50
N LEU A 10 1.75 -10.05 -3.04
CA LEU A 10 1.92 -9.49 -1.70
C LEU A 10 1.69 -10.58 -0.65
N LYS A 11 0.64 -11.37 -0.81
CA LYS A 11 0.35 -12.46 0.13
C LYS A 11 1.53 -13.42 0.24
N GLN A 12 2.13 -13.79 -0.90
CA GLN A 12 3.30 -14.67 -0.90
C GLN A 12 4.48 -14.07 -0.15
N LYS A 13 4.73 -12.77 -0.33
CA LYS A 13 5.82 -12.09 0.39
C LYS A 13 5.58 -12.12 1.90
N LEU A 14 4.36 -11.82 2.32
CA LEU A 14 4.01 -11.83 3.73
C LEU A 14 4.11 -13.23 4.32
N ASP A 15 3.67 -14.24 3.59
CA ASP A 15 3.73 -15.63 4.06
C ASP A 15 5.17 -16.12 4.20
N ARG A 16 6.09 -15.61 3.37
CA ARG A 16 7.51 -15.94 3.48
C ARG A 16 8.24 -15.13 4.56
N GLY A 17 7.52 -14.23 5.23
CA GLY A 17 8.12 -13.40 6.27
C GLY A 17 9.03 -12.31 5.73
N GLU A 18 8.87 -11.93 4.46
CA GLU A 18 9.67 -10.84 3.89
C GLU A 18 9.30 -9.51 4.55
N LYS A 19 10.31 -8.66 4.74
CA LYS A 19 10.07 -7.36 5.35
C LYS A 19 9.60 -6.39 4.28
N VAL A 20 8.31 -6.14 4.24
CA VAL A 20 7.73 -5.12 3.39
C VAL A 20 7.09 -4.06 4.26
N VAL A 21 7.15 -2.81 3.82
CA VAL A 21 6.46 -1.70 4.46
C VAL A 21 5.19 -1.45 3.67
N LEU A 22 4.05 -1.74 4.27
CA LEU A 22 2.75 -1.58 3.61
C LEU A 22 2.15 -0.27 4.06
N ILE A 23 1.92 0.64 3.12
CA ILE A 23 1.41 1.99 3.40
C ILE A 23 0.01 2.13 2.82
N ASP A 24 -0.93 2.55 3.68
CA ASP A 24 -2.31 2.82 3.31
C ASP A 24 -2.45 4.33 3.15
N VAL A 25 -2.77 4.80 1.93
CA VAL A 25 -2.89 6.23 1.65
C VAL A 25 -4.33 6.71 1.60
N ARG A 26 -5.25 5.92 2.16
CA ARG A 26 -6.66 6.29 2.26
C ARG A 26 -6.89 7.29 3.39
N GLU A 27 -8.14 7.68 3.59
CA GLU A 27 -8.50 8.57 4.68
C GLU A 27 -8.71 7.80 5.98
N PRO A 28 -8.59 8.46 7.14
CA PRO A 28 -8.79 7.77 8.43
C PRO A 28 -10.13 7.06 8.57
N TRP A 29 -11.21 7.63 8.01
CA TRP A 29 -12.52 6.99 8.10
C TRP A 29 -12.56 5.67 7.33
N GLU A 30 -11.82 5.58 6.22
CA GLU A 30 -11.73 4.34 5.45
C GLU A 30 -10.95 3.29 6.24
N TYR A 31 -9.86 3.69 6.85
CA TYR A 31 -9.02 2.83 7.67
C TYR A 31 -9.83 2.24 8.85
N ASN A 32 -10.73 3.04 9.41
CA ASN A 32 -11.59 2.57 10.51
C ASN A 32 -12.64 1.56 10.06
N ILE A 33 -13.06 1.60 8.79
CA ILE A 33 -14.02 0.63 8.26
C ILE A 33 -13.32 -0.69 7.98
N ALA A 34 -12.17 -0.66 7.32
CA ALA A 34 -11.46 -1.86 6.88
C ALA A 34 -10.00 -1.53 6.70
N LYS A 35 -9.13 -2.48 7.05
CA LYS A 35 -7.68 -2.29 6.86
C LYS A 35 -7.02 -3.63 6.61
N ILE A 36 -5.85 -3.58 5.98
CA ILE A 36 -5.00 -4.77 5.84
C ILE A 36 -4.09 -4.80 7.08
N GLU A 37 -4.01 -5.95 7.73
CA GLU A 37 -3.19 -6.11 8.92
C GLU A 37 -1.75 -5.71 8.65
N GLY A 38 -1.19 -4.90 9.53
CA GLY A 38 0.20 -4.43 9.40
C GLY A 38 0.38 -3.19 8.55
N ALA A 39 -0.68 -2.68 7.91
CA ALA A 39 -0.56 -1.46 7.12
C ALA A 39 -0.44 -0.23 8.01
N GLN A 40 0.44 0.70 7.61
CA GLN A 40 0.61 1.97 8.27
C GLN A 40 -0.16 3.03 7.51
N LEU A 41 -1.02 3.79 8.20
CA LEU A 41 -1.84 4.81 7.54
C LEU A 41 -1.03 6.11 7.37
N ILE A 42 -0.87 6.52 6.13
CA ILE A 42 -0.34 7.84 5.78
C ILE A 42 -1.23 8.38 4.67
N PRO A 43 -2.27 9.14 4.99
CA PRO A 43 -3.19 9.64 3.96
C PRO A 43 -2.47 10.37 2.85
N LEU A 44 -2.95 10.23 1.62
CA LEU A 44 -2.28 10.81 0.45
C LEU A 44 -2.02 12.31 0.63
N GLY A 45 -2.98 13.02 1.22
CA GLY A 45 -2.83 14.47 1.45
C GLY A 45 -1.73 14.85 2.43
N THR A 46 -1.24 13.90 3.24
CA THR A 46 -0.16 14.18 4.20
C THR A 46 1.17 13.58 3.76
N LEU A 47 1.18 12.84 2.68
CA LEU A 47 2.39 12.10 2.27
C LEU A 47 3.56 13.04 2.00
N ALA A 48 3.32 14.18 1.38
CA ALA A 48 4.38 15.14 1.07
C ALA A 48 5.07 15.68 2.35
N ALA A 49 4.35 15.69 3.47
CA ALA A 49 4.92 16.13 4.74
C ALA A 49 5.56 14.98 5.51
N GLU A 50 5.14 13.74 5.24
CA GLU A 50 5.52 12.59 6.07
C GLU A 50 6.55 11.66 5.43
N TYR A 51 6.77 11.75 4.12
CA TYR A 51 7.56 10.72 3.41
C TYR A 51 9.00 10.64 3.87
N LYS A 52 9.55 11.71 4.41
CA LYS A 52 10.95 11.72 4.86
C LYS A 52 11.18 10.80 6.06
N LYS A 53 10.12 10.39 6.73
CA LYS A 53 10.21 9.43 7.82
C LYS A 53 10.34 7.99 7.33
N LEU A 54 10.11 7.76 6.03
CA LEU A 54 10.20 6.43 5.44
C LEU A 54 11.63 6.16 4.99
N ASP A 55 12.03 4.87 5.05
CA ASP A 55 13.34 4.44 4.59
C ASP A 55 13.34 4.30 3.06
N PRO A 56 14.11 5.11 2.33
CA PRO A 56 14.13 5.03 0.86
C PRO A 56 14.72 3.71 0.33
N GLY A 57 15.38 2.94 1.17
CA GLY A 57 15.91 1.62 0.79
C GLY A 57 14.96 0.47 1.09
N ALA A 58 13.85 0.72 1.75
CA ALA A 58 12.90 -0.33 2.11
C ALA A 58 12.05 -0.75 0.91
N GLU A 59 11.55 -1.97 0.96
CA GLU A 59 10.53 -2.41 0.00
C GLU A 59 9.19 -1.89 0.48
N ILE A 60 8.62 -0.95 -0.27
CA ILE A 60 7.40 -0.25 0.11
C ILE A 60 6.28 -0.60 -0.86
N ILE A 61 5.12 -0.97 -0.31
CA ILE A 61 3.95 -1.26 -1.11
C ILE A 61 2.84 -0.31 -0.68
N MET A 62 2.34 0.47 -1.64
CA MET A 62 1.32 1.47 -1.40
C MET A 62 -0.03 0.90 -1.77
N HIS A 63 -1.05 1.13 -0.94
CA HIS A 63 -2.40 0.72 -1.31
C HIS A 63 -3.43 1.78 -0.95
N CYS A 64 -4.56 1.70 -1.64
CA CYS A 64 -5.73 2.50 -1.32
C CYS A 64 -6.97 1.62 -1.51
N HIS A 65 -8.12 2.20 -1.88
CA HIS A 65 -9.33 1.39 -2.06
C HIS A 65 -9.23 0.52 -3.31
N MET A 66 -8.99 1.13 -4.47
CA MET A 66 -8.99 0.42 -5.76
C MET A 66 -7.66 0.49 -6.51
N GLY A 67 -6.71 1.28 -6.05
CA GLY A 67 -5.36 1.36 -6.66
C GLY A 67 -5.01 2.67 -7.32
N MET A 68 -5.92 3.64 -7.40
CA MET A 68 -5.65 4.90 -8.11
C MET A 68 -4.89 5.92 -7.27
N ARG A 69 -5.36 6.19 -6.05
CA ARG A 69 -4.64 7.13 -5.15
C ARG A 69 -3.26 6.61 -4.82
N SER A 70 -3.15 5.30 -4.63
CA SER A 70 -1.86 4.70 -4.29
C SER A 70 -0.89 4.67 -5.47
N MET A 71 -1.39 4.68 -6.71
CA MET A 71 -0.49 4.83 -7.86
C MET A 71 0.14 6.22 -7.85
N ASP A 72 -0.65 7.27 -7.55
CA ASP A 72 -0.09 8.61 -7.42
C ASP A 72 0.96 8.66 -6.32
N ALA A 73 0.68 8.02 -5.18
CA ALA A 73 1.62 7.96 -4.07
C ALA A 73 2.90 7.23 -4.45
N THR A 74 2.77 6.12 -5.20
CA THR A 74 3.91 5.35 -5.68
C THR A 74 4.80 6.22 -6.56
N GLN A 75 4.21 6.92 -7.50
CA GLN A 75 4.96 7.80 -8.41
C GLN A 75 5.63 8.94 -7.65
N PHE A 76 4.94 9.51 -6.65
CA PHE A 76 5.53 10.55 -5.83
C PHE A 76 6.81 10.06 -5.13
N LEU A 77 6.76 8.91 -4.49
CA LEU A 77 7.94 8.39 -3.80
C LEU A 77 9.08 8.07 -4.77
N LEU A 78 8.75 7.52 -5.93
CA LEU A 78 9.78 7.25 -6.95
C LEU A 78 10.46 8.54 -7.39
N GLN A 79 9.70 9.63 -7.53
CA GLN A 79 10.26 10.94 -7.87
C GLN A 79 11.15 11.49 -6.76
N GLN A 80 10.91 11.08 -5.51
CA GLN A 80 11.73 11.51 -4.37
C GLN A 80 12.98 10.64 -4.18
N GLY A 81 13.25 9.73 -5.10
CA GLY A 81 14.46 8.90 -5.05
C GLY A 81 14.29 7.55 -4.37
N PHE A 82 13.08 7.19 -3.98
CA PHE A 82 12.81 5.86 -3.47
C PHE A 82 12.94 4.86 -4.62
N LYS A 83 13.54 3.69 -4.34
CA LYS A 83 13.91 2.77 -5.42
C LYS A 83 13.07 1.52 -5.52
N ASN A 84 12.38 1.15 -4.46
CA ASN A 84 11.62 -0.11 -4.44
C ASN A 84 10.23 0.15 -3.89
N VAL A 85 9.41 0.82 -4.70
CA VAL A 85 8.03 1.18 -4.34
C VAL A 85 7.09 0.64 -5.40
N LYS A 86 6.04 -0.02 -4.95
CA LYS A 86 5.04 -0.60 -5.86
C LYS A 86 3.64 -0.27 -5.39
N ASN A 87 2.72 -0.20 -6.34
CA ASN A 87 1.31 -0.01 -6.10
C ASN A 87 0.60 -1.35 -6.07
N LEU A 88 -0.20 -1.59 -5.03
CA LEU A 88 -1.00 -2.81 -4.93
C LEU A 88 -2.19 -2.73 -5.89
N THR A 89 -2.13 -3.55 -6.94
CA THR A 89 -3.18 -3.58 -7.96
C THR A 89 -4.51 -3.98 -7.34
N GLY A 90 -5.53 -3.16 -7.56
CA GLY A 90 -6.87 -3.42 -7.03
C GLY A 90 -7.05 -3.05 -5.57
N GLY A 91 -5.98 -2.66 -4.88
CA GLY A 91 -6.05 -2.15 -3.52
C GLY A 91 -6.67 -3.10 -2.51
N ILE A 92 -7.23 -2.51 -1.44
CA ILE A 92 -7.87 -3.31 -0.39
C ILE A 92 -9.11 -4.04 -0.92
N ASN A 93 -9.74 -3.51 -1.97
CA ASN A 93 -10.89 -4.18 -2.57
C ASN A 93 -10.49 -5.56 -3.11
N ALA A 94 -9.40 -5.64 -3.89
CA ALA A 94 -8.91 -6.91 -4.40
C ALA A 94 -8.41 -7.81 -3.26
N TRP A 95 -7.77 -7.23 -2.25
CA TRP A 95 -7.33 -8.00 -1.08
C TRP A 95 -8.51 -8.67 -0.39
N SER A 96 -9.58 -7.93 -0.16
CA SER A 96 -10.79 -8.47 0.47
C SER A 96 -11.42 -9.57 -0.37
N GLN A 97 -11.50 -9.38 -1.70
CA GLN A 97 -12.14 -10.34 -2.57
C GLN A 97 -11.33 -11.62 -2.75
N GLN A 98 -10.01 -11.52 -2.82
CA GLN A 98 -9.18 -12.62 -3.29
C GLN A 98 -8.30 -13.24 -2.21
N ILE A 99 -8.00 -12.51 -1.15
CA ILE A 99 -7.07 -12.97 -0.13
C ILE A 99 -7.75 -13.17 1.22
N ASP A 100 -8.42 -12.14 1.73
CA ASP A 100 -8.99 -12.18 3.09
C ASP A 100 -10.42 -11.66 3.09
N PRO A 101 -11.40 -12.57 2.92
CA PRO A 101 -12.81 -12.14 2.90
C PRO A 101 -13.33 -11.60 4.22
N SER A 102 -12.56 -11.72 5.32
CA SER A 102 -12.96 -11.12 6.59
C SER A 102 -12.74 -9.60 6.60
N VAL A 103 -11.95 -9.07 5.67
CA VAL A 103 -11.79 -7.62 5.53
C VAL A 103 -13.05 -7.06 4.89
N PRO A 104 -13.76 -6.13 5.56
CA PRO A 104 -15.00 -5.59 5.02
C PRO A 104 -14.80 -4.87 3.69
N ARG A 105 -15.78 -4.97 2.82
CA ARG A 105 -15.80 -4.17 1.58
C ARG A 105 -16.71 -2.99 1.77
N TYR A 106 -16.36 -1.89 1.11
CA TYR A 106 -17.13 -0.66 1.27
C TYR A 106 -17.21 0.14 -0.03
#